data_816348db02e9b72729c5308e4622455a
#
_entry.id   816348db02e9b72729c5308e4622455a
#
_cell.length_a   1.000
_cell.length_b   1.000
_cell.length_c   1.000
_cell.angle_alpha   90.00
_cell.angle_beta   90.00
_cell.angle_gamma   90.00
#
_symmetry.space_group_name_H-M   'P 1'
#
loop_
_entity.id
_entity.type
_entity.pdbx_description
1 polymer ?
#
loop_
_entity_poly.entity_id
_entity_poly.type
_entity_poly.pdbx_seq_one_letter_code
_entity_poly.pdbx_strand_id
1 'polypeptide(L)'
;MRKSFILLFACICTLLASCSTEQTPTRADRIRTQLLTCDESSVIVVAHRADWRNFPENSLEAIQSSIDMGVDMLELDVQRTKDGVLMLMHDHNLDRMTNGSGDIAETTWEEFSKLNLKDHQGNLTEYKVPTLEQALLLCKDRIMINLDKADRYFDEVFALLDKTGTGNLIVMKGGQPAEQVKEKFGKYLDRVIYMPVVTINNAESEQAIQAFLDELKPVAFELCYSNAESPVPAKMKTTLKGRSLIWYNTLWASLCAGHHDDLAVEDQDGTYGYMIDTLGARILQTDRPQLMLEYLRSRKLHE
;
A
#
# COMPACT_ATOMS: atom_id res chain seq x y z
N MET A 1 -72.99 22.87 43.73
CA MET A 1 -71.97 21.84 43.90
C MET A 1 -71.40 21.49 42.50
N ARG A 2 -70.27 22.09 42.07
CA ARG A 2 -69.63 21.84 40.79
C ARG A 2 -68.40 20.93 41.07
N LYS A 3 -68.44 19.75 40.50
CA LYS A 3 -67.27 18.80 40.56
C LYS A 3 -66.35 19.11 39.40
N SER A 4 -65.15 19.59 39.68
CA SER A 4 -64.03 19.74 38.68
C SER A 4 -63.33 18.41 38.46
N PHE A 5 -63.32 17.96 37.22
CA PHE A 5 -62.53 16.85 36.79
C PHE A 5 -61.10 17.36 36.34
N ILE A 6 -60.08 16.96 37.02
CA ILE A 6 -58.69 17.19 36.63
C ILE A 6 -58.25 16.02 35.74
N LEU A 7 -58.02 16.30 34.44
CA LEU A 7 -57.43 15.36 33.51
C LEU A 7 -55.87 15.41 33.68
N LEU A 8 -55.29 14.34 34.13
CA LEU A 8 -53.86 14.17 34.23
C LEU A 8 -53.34 13.67 32.87
N PHE A 9 -52.67 14.53 32.09
CA PHE A 9 -51.99 14.15 30.88
C PHE A 9 -50.62 13.55 31.25
N ALA A 10 -50.48 12.22 31.17
CA ALA A 10 -49.18 11.53 31.30
C ALA A 10 -48.43 11.65 29.97
N CYS A 11 -47.41 12.50 29.93
CA CYS A 11 -46.47 12.59 28.81
C CYS A 11 -45.52 11.39 28.87
N ILE A 12 -45.74 10.38 28.03
CA ILE A 12 -44.82 9.28 27.86
C ILE A 12 -43.73 9.78 26.90
N CYS A 13 -42.57 10.21 27.44
CA CYS A 13 -41.36 10.43 26.68
C CYS A 13 -40.74 9.07 26.36
N THR A 14 -40.98 8.56 25.17
CA THR A 14 -40.22 7.44 24.62
C THR A 14 -38.81 7.94 24.25
N LEU A 15 -37.85 7.63 25.09
CA LEU A 15 -36.42 7.73 24.77
C LEU A 15 -36.10 6.69 23.69
N LEU A 16 -36.05 7.14 22.44
CA LEU A 16 -35.42 6.39 21.36
C LEU A 16 -33.89 6.39 21.64
N ALA A 17 -33.40 5.38 22.32
CA ALA A 17 -31.98 5.10 22.38
C ALA A 17 -31.55 4.69 20.95
N SER A 18 -30.97 5.63 20.22
CA SER A 18 -30.26 5.35 18.97
C SER A 18 -29.07 4.51 19.36
N CYS A 19 -29.21 3.19 19.23
CA CYS A 19 -28.08 2.26 19.32
C CYS A 19 -27.29 2.40 18.02
N SER A 20 -26.36 3.36 17.98
CA SER A 20 -25.29 3.34 16.98
C SER A 20 -24.46 2.09 17.26
N THR A 21 -24.65 1.05 16.47
CA THR A 21 -23.72 -0.07 16.43
C THR A 21 -22.38 0.49 15.95
N GLU A 22 -21.44 0.74 16.86
CA GLU A 22 -20.06 0.98 16.50
C GLU A 22 -19.60 -0.25 15.71
N GLN A 23 -19.43 -0.10 14.41
CA GLN A 23 -18.87 -1.15 13.59
C GLN A 23 -17.44 -1.41 14.08
N THR A 24 -17.13 -2.65 14.39
CA THR A 24 -15.77 -3.05 14.72
C THR A 24 -14.85 -2.68 13.54
N PRO A 25 -13.74 -1.94 13.76
CA PRO A 25 -12.83 -1.55 12.69
C PRO A 25 -12.37 -2.77 11.89
N THR A 26 -12.42 -2.67 10.58
CA THR A 26 -11.91 -3.69 9.67
C THR A 26 -10.39 -3.84 9.84
N ARG A 27 -9.78 -4.88 9.26
CA ARG A 27 -8.33 -5.00 9.27
C ARG A 27 -7.67 -3.83 8.55
N ALA A 28 -8.17 -3.47 7.39
CA ALA A 28 -7.68 -2.32 6.63
C ALA A 28 -7.78 -1.01 7.42
N ASP A 29 -8.85 -0.79 8.21
CA ASP A 29 -9.00 0.39 9.07
C ASP A 29 -7.93 0.43 10.18
N ARG A 30 -7.57 -0.71 10.77
CA ARG A 30 -6.51 -0.78 11.79
C ARG A 30 -5.15 -0.39 11.20
N ILE A 31 -4.78 -0.96 10.04
CA ILE A 31 -3.52 -0.65 9.35
C ILE A 31 -3.49 0.81 8.93
N ARG A 32 -4.60 1.33 8.38
CA ARG A 32 -4.73 2.74 8.05
C ARG A 32 -4.55 3.64 9.28
N THR A 33 -5.12 3.27 10.41
CA THR A 33 -4.97 4.01 11.67
C THR A 33 -3.51 4.02 12.13
N GLN A 34 -2.82 2.89 12.07
CA GLN A 34 -1.39 2.79 12.37
C GLN A 34 -0.56 3.75 11.51
N LEU A 35 -0.83 3.82 10.20
CA LEU A 35 -0.18 4.77 9.30
C LEU A 35 -0.46 6.23 9.71
N LEU A 36 -1.72 6.59 9.90
CA LEU A 36 -2.13 7.96 10.18
C LEU A 36 -1.66 8.48 11.53
N THR A 37 -1.49 7.60 12.51
CA THR A 37 -0.99 7.94 13.85
C THR A 37 0.51 7.78 14.00
N CYS A 38 1.21 7.37 12.94
CA CYS A 38 2.65 7.03 12.98
C CYS A 38 2.97 6.05 14.12
N ASP A 39 2.12 5.03 14.32
CA ASP A 39 2.32 4.04 15.38
C ASP A 39 3.48 3.10 15.05
N GLU A 40 4.52 3.17 15.88
CA GLU A 40 5.76 2.40 15.74
C GLU A 40 5.74 1.07 16.52
N SER A 41 4.59 0.66 17.10
CA SER A 41 4.49 -0.53 17.97
C SER A 41 4.65 -1.84 17.22
N SER A 42 4.31 -1.87 15.93
CA SER A 42 4.43 -3.04 15.05
C SER A 42 5.02 -2.65 13.69
N VAL A 43 5.30 -3.66 12.85
CA VAL A 43 5.82 -3.48 11.49
C VAL A 43 4.75 -3.88 10.49
N ILE A 44 4.46 -3.00 9.55
CA ILE A 44 3.55 -3.23 8.41
C ILE A 44 4.32 -4.01 7.35
N VAL A 45 3.78 -5.16 6.93
CA VAL A 45 4.34 -5.99 5.86
C VAL A 45 3.64 -5.68 4.54
N VAL A 46 4.43 -5.36 3.51
CA VAL A 46 3.95 -5.08 2.17
C VAL A 46 4.42 -6.17 1.21
N ALA A 47 3.49 -6.87 0.56
CA ALA A 47 3.82 -7.84 -0.47
C ALA A 47 3.98 -7.12 -1.83
N HIS A 48 5.18 -7.16 -2.40
CA HIS A 48 5.52 -6.63 -3.72
C HIS A 48 4.82 -7.44 -4.82
N ARG A 49 3.97 -6.80 -5.61
CA ARG A 49 3.13 -7.45 -6.64
C ARG A 49 2.30 -8.62 -6.10
N ALA A 50 1.92 -8.54 -4.81
CA ALA A 50 1.25 -9.58 -4.04
C ALA A 50 2.11 -10.86 -3.87
N ASP A 51 1.52 -12.05 -3.74
CA ASP A 51 2.24 -13.33 -3.55
C ASP A 51 2.71 -13.92 -4.89
N TRP A 52 3.56 -13.19 -5.60
CA TRP A 52 4.02 -13.56 -6.93
C TRP A 52 4.90 -14.81 -7.00
N ARG A 53 5.42 -15.28 -5.88
CA ARG A 53 6.22 -16.51 -5.84
C ARG A 53 5.37 -17.77 -5.98
N ASN A 54 4.11 -17.71 -5.57
CA ASN A 54 3.18 -18.82 -5.62
C ASN A 54 2.14 -18.69 -6.73
N PHE A 55 1.87 -17.46 -7.19
CA PHE A 55 0.89 -17.15 -8.23
C PHE A 55 1.50 -16.12 -9.22
N PRO A 56 0.89 -15.91 -10.41
CA PRO A 56 1.34 -14.81 -11.26
C PRO A 56 1.29 -13.44 -10.55
N GLU A 57 2.32 -12.63 -10.74
CA GLU A 57 2.39 -11.28 -10.15
C GLU A 57 1.17 -10.45 -10.53
N ASN A 58 0.68 -9.61 -9.59
CA ASN A 58 -0.47 -8.73 -9.79
C ASN A 58 -1.81 -9.46 -10.12
N SER A 59 -1.90 -10.78 -9.93
CA SER A 59 -3.15 -11.53 -10.14
C SER A 59 -4.10 -11.47 -8.95
N LEU A 60 -5.39 -11.77 -9.17
CA LEU A 60 -6.37 -11.86 -8.07
C LEU A 60 -6.02 -13.00 -7.11
N GLU A 61 -5.45 -14.07 -7.62
CA GLU A 61 -5.03 -15.24 -6.84
C GLU A 61 -3.84 -14.88 -5.92
N ALA A 62 -2.85 -14.14 -6.43
CA ALA A 62 -1.74 -13.61 -5.61
C ALA A 62 -2.25 -12.65 -4.52
N ILE A 63 -3.20 -11.78 -4.86
CA ILE A 63 -3.87 -10.88 -3.92
C ILE A 63 -4.60 -11.67 -2.83
N GLN A 64 -5.42 -12.66 -3.20
CA GLN A 64 -6.15 -13.49 -2.24
C GLN A 64 -5.20 -14.26 -1.33
N SER A 65 -4.14 -14.85 -1.88
CA SER A 65 -3.11 -15.56 -1.10
C SER A 65 -2.44 -14.64 -0.06
N SER A 66 -2.07 -13.42 -0.46
CA SER A 66 -1.50 -12.42 0.46
C SER A 66 -2.46 -12.04 1.60
N ILE A 67 -3.76 -11.89 1.29
CA ILE A 67 -4.79 -11.62 2.29
C ILE A 67 -4.90 -12.79 3.29
N ASP A 68 -4.95 -14.02 2.79
CA ASP A 68 -5.08 -15.23 3.62
C ASP A 68 -3.83 -15.48 4.48
N MET A 69 -2.65 -15.11 3.99
CA MET A 69 -1.37 -15.15 4.70
C MET A 69 -1.32 -14.16 5.87
N GLY A 70 -2.10 -13.10 5.78
CA GLY A 70 -2.14 -12.04 6.80
C GLY A 70 -1.17 -10.89 6.52
N VAL A 71 -0.88 -10.60 5.25
CA VAL A 71 -0.15 -9.39 4.82
C VAL A 71 -0.98 -8.13 5.11
N ASP A 72 -0.35 -7.02 5.43
CA ASP A 72 -1.02 -5.76 5.80
C ASP A 72 -1.34 -4.89 4.60
N MET A 73 -0.46 -4.87 3.62
CA MET A 73 -0.58 -4.06 2.43
C MET A 73 -0.05 -4.79 1.21
N LEU A 74 -0.67 -4.57 0.07
CA LEU A 74 -0.16 -4.99 -1.24
C LEU A 74 0.50 -3.81 -1.94
N GLU A 75 1.57 -4.05 -2.65
CA GLU A 75 2.02 -3.15 -3.69
C GLU A 75 1.57 -3.74 -5.04
N LEU A 76 0.91 -2.91 -5.86
CA LEU A 76 0.32 -3.32 -7.13
C LEU A 76 0.60 -2.29 -8.22
N ASP A 77 0.95 -2.78 -9.40
CA ASP A 77 1.32 -1.96 -10.56
C ASP A 77 0.12 -1.64 -11.44
N VAL A 78 -0.14 -0.36 -11.71
CA VAL A 78 -1.26 0.10 -12.54
C VAL A 78 -0.78 0.44 -13.94
N GLN A 79 -1.46 -0.12 -14.94
CA GLN A 79 -1.32 0.24 -16.35
C GLN A 79 -2.71 0.57 -16.95
N ARG A 80 -2.72 1.14 -18.16
CA ARG A 80 -3.94 1.53 -18.85
C ARG A 80 -3.95 1.00 -20.28
N THR A 81 -5.01 0.32 -20.65
CA THR A 81 -5.24 -0.17 -22.03
C THR A 81 -5.50 0.98 -23.01
N LYS A 82 -5.47 0.69 -24.30
CA LYS A 82 -5.79 1.62 -25.40
C LYS A 82 -7.15 2.31 -25.25
N ASP A 83 -8.14 1.57 -24.80
CA ASP A 83 -9.52 2.02 -24.60
C ASP A 83 -9.80 2.53 -23.17
N GLY A 84 -8.74 2.77 -22.36
CA GLY A 84 -8.81 3.50 -21.10
C GLY A 84 -9.12 2.66 -19.86
N VAL A 85 -9.12 1.32 -19.95
CA VAL A 85 -9.35 0.44 -18.79
C VAL A 85 -8.08 0.38 -17.95
N LEU A 86 -8.17 0.70 -16.65
CA LEU A 86 -7.09 0.50 -15.70
C LEU A 86 -7.02 -0.96 -15.28
N MET A 87 -5.83 -1.54 -15.32
CA MET A 87 -5.57 -2.94 -15.04
C MET A 87 -4.24 -3.11 -14.32
N LEU A 88 -3.98 -4.31 -13.77
CA LEU A 88 -2.77 -4.59 -13.03
C LEU A 88 -1.74 -5.28 -13.91
N MET A 89 -0.60 -4.63 -14.13
CA MET A 89 0.56 -5.19 -14.81
C MET A 89 1.80 -4.34 -14.56
N HIS A 90 2.94 -4.99 -14.36
CA HIS A 90 4.20 -4.27 -14.13
C HIS A 90 4.78 -3.69 -15.42
N ASP A 91 4.93 -4.51 -16.47
CA ASP A 91 5.60 -4.14 -17.71
C ASP A 91 4.73 -3.23 -18.60
N HIS A 92 5.34 -2.55 -19.56
CA HIS A 92 4.62 -1.78 -20.58
C HIS A 92 4.15 -2.62 -21.75
N ASN A 93 4.66 -3.88 -21.85
CA ASN A 93 4.30 -4.82 -22.90
C ASN A 93 3.79 -6.15 -22.31
N LEU A 94 3.19 -6.96 -23.17
CA LEU A 94 2.51 -8.21 -22.82
C LEU A 94 3.43 -9.41 -22.66
N ASP A 95 4.63 -9.35 -23.24
CA ASP A 95 5.44 -10.51 -23.63
C ASP A 95 5.92 -11.36 -22.45
N ARG A 96 6.38 -10.73 -21.36
CA ARG A 96 6.88 -11.45 -20.18
C ARG A 96 5.76 -12.09 -19.38
N MET A 97 4.69 -11.34 -19.14
CA MET A 97 3.67 -11.69 -18.15
C MET A 97 2.48 -12.46 -18.73
N THR A 98 2.32 -12.49 -20.08
CA THR A 98 1.16 -13.12 -20.72
C THR A 98 1.54 -13.97 -21.92
N ASN A 99 0.56 -14.66 -22.51
CA ASN A 99 0.69 -15.34 -23.81
C ASN A 99 0.44 -14.40 -25.01
N GLY A 100 0.28 -13.10 -24.78
CA GLY A 100 0.21 -12.07 -25.84
C GLY A 100 1.57 -11.48 -26.14
N SER A 101 1.60 -10.51 -27.07
CA SER A 101 2.77 -9.73 -27.43
C SER A 101 2.39 -8.32 -27.85
N GLY A 102 3.32 -7.36 -27.69
CA GLY A 102 3.13 -5.95 -28.04
C GLY A 102 2.81 -5.06 -26.84
N ASP A 103 2.57 -3.77 -27.14
CA ASP A 103 2.40 -2.74 -26.11
C ASP A 103 0.99 -2.72 -25.51
N ILE A 104 0.90 -2.57 -24.20
CA ILE A 104 -0.36 -2.44 -23.46
C ILE A 104 -1.16 -1.22 -23.96
N ALA A 105 -0.50 -0.10 -24.20
CA ALA A 105 -1.14 1.13 -24.67
C ALA A 105 -1.78 1.02 -26.06
N GLU A 106 -1.41 0.00 -26.85
CA GLU A 106 -1.97 -0.28 -28.16
C GLU A 106 -3.00 -1.43 -28.15
N THR A 107 -3.19 -2.10 -27.00
CA THR A 107 -4.09 -3.24 -26.83
C THR A 107 -5.38 -2.85 -26.13
N THR A 108 -6.54 -3.22 -26.67
CA THR A 108 -7.85 -2.97 -26.04
C THR A 108 -8.12 -3.95 -24.90
N TRP A 109 -9.02 -3.58 -23.97
CA TRP A 109 -9.42 -4.49 -22.90
C TRP A 109 -10.06 -5.79 -23.43
N GLU A 110 -10.82 -5.72 -24.51
CA GLU A 110 -11.39 -6.92 -25.13
C GLU A 110 -10.32 -7.92 -25.57
N GLU A 111 -9.21 -7.45 -26.15
CA GLU A 111 -8.07 -8.29 -26.52
C GLU A 111 -7.35 -8.80 -25.29
N PHE A 112 -7.10 -7.90 -24.33
CA PHE A 112 -6.36 -8.18 -23.09
C PHE A 112 -7.04 -9.26 -22.22
N SER A 113 -8.35 -9.19 -22.07
CA SER A 113 -9.13 -10.10 -21.23
C SER A 113 -9.11 -11.56 -21.70
N LYS A 114 -8.71 -11.81 -22.95
CA LYS A 114 -8.54 -13.15 -23.53
C LYS A 114 -7.21 -13.80 -23.13
N LEU A 115 -6.22 -12.98 -22.74
CA LEU A 115 -4.89 -13.46 -22.42
C LEU A 115 -4.85 -14.18 -21.07
N ASN A 116 -3.90 -15.09 -20.94
CA ASN A 116 -3.58 -15.77 -19.70
C ASN A 116 -2.24 -15.27 -19.17
N LEU A 117 -2.13 -15.18 -17.85
CA LEU A 117 -0.90 -14.82 -17.16
C LEU A 117 0.11 -15.97 -17.18
N LYS A 118 1.38 -15.62 -17.17
CA LYS A 118 2.50 -16.52 -16.87
C LYS A 118 2.92 -16.39 -15.42
N ASP A 119 3.37 -17.50 -14.83
CA ASP A 119 4.03 -17.48 -13.52
C ASP A 119 5.46 -16.88 -13.61
N HIS A 120 6.13 -16.77 -12.48
CA HIS A 120 7.49 -16.23 -12.38
C HIS A 120 8.56 -17.11 -13.10
N GLN A 121 8.23 -18.35 -13.46
CA GLN A 121 9.09 -19.25 -14.24
C GLN A 121 8.82 -19.15 -15.74
N GLY A 122 7.81 -18.36 -16.15
CA GLY A 122 7.39 -18.20 -17.54
C GLY A 122 6.40 -19.25 -18.03
N ASN A 123 5.88 -20.12 -17.15
CA ASN A 123 4.87 -21.10 -17.51
C ASN A 123 3.51 -20.42 -17.65
N LEU A 124 2.77 -20.77 -18.70
CA LEU A 124 1.41 -20.28 -18.91
C LEU A 124 0.46 -20.90 -17.88
N THR A 125 -0.37 -20.06 -17.27
CA THR A 125 -1.38 -20.46 -16.29
C THR A 125 -2.80 -20.31 -16.86
N GLU A 126 -3.81 -20.68 -16.08
CA GLU A 126 -5.22 -20.41 -16.40
C GLU A 126 -5.69 -19.02 -15.91
N TYR A 127 -4.87 -18.34 -15.14
CA TYR A 127 -5.20 -17.05 -14.51
C TYR A 127 -5.21 -15.90 -15.51
N LYS A 128 -6.05 -14.92 -15.24
CA LYS A 128 -6.30 -13.76 -16.11
C LYS A 128 -5.71 -12.48 -15.53
N VAL A 129 -5.42 -11.54 -16.41
CA VAL A 129 -5.07 -10.18 -15.99
C VAL A 129 -6.29 -9.52 -15.37
N PRO A 130 -6.21 -9.00 -14.13
CA PRO A 130 -7.34 -8.32 -13.50
C PRO A 130 -7.41 -6.84 -13.89
N THR A 131 -8.62 -6.29 -13.89
CA THR A 131 -8.79 -4.83 -13.83
C THR A 131 -8.45 -4.31 -12.42
N LEU A 132 -8.07 -3.04 -12.34
CA LEU A 132 -7.90 -2.37 -11.04
C LEU A 132 -9.21 -2.42 -10.22
N GLU A 133 -10.37 -2.29 -10.86
CA GLU A 133 -11.67 -2.38 -10.19
C GLU A 133 -11.86 -3.73 -9.47
N GLN A 134 -11.54 -4.83 -10.15
CA GLN A 134 -11.63 -6.17 -9.55
C GLN A 134 -10.73 -6.32 -8.33
N ALA A 135 -9.50 -5.83 -8.42
CA ALA A 135 -8.55 -5.85 -7.31
C ALA A 135 -9.03 -4.99 -6.12
N LEU A 136 -9.52 -3.77 -6.38
CA LEU A 136 -10.07 -2.87 -5.36
C LEU A 136 -11.23 -3.52 -4.60
N LEU A 137 -12.17 -4.16 -5.32
CA LEU A 137 -13.31 -4.84 -4.72
C LEU A 137 -12.89 -6.07 -3.89
N LEU A 138 -11.89 -6.83 -4.35
CA LEU A 138 -11.34 -7.98 -3.62
C LEU A 138 -10.67 -7.55 -2.31
N CYS A 139 -9.95 -6.43 -2.31
CA CYS A 139 -9.22 -5.90 -1.16
C CYS A 139 -10.10 -5.16 -0.15
N LYS A 140 -11.33 -4.78 -0.54
CA LYS A 140 -12.19 -3.93 0.28
C LYS A 140 -12.36 -4.46 1.70
N ASP A 141 -12.11 -3.61 2.69
CA ASP A 141 -12.19 -3.86 4.13
C ASP A 141 -11.21 -4.92 4.67
N ARG A 142 -10.36 -5.50 3.80
CA ARG A 142 -9.50 -6.65 4.13
C ARG A 142 -8.02 -6.28 4.22
N ILE A 143 -7.50 -5.46 3.30
CA ILE A 143 -6.08 -5.15 3.16
C ILE A 143 -5.90 -3.77 2.54
N MET A 144 -4.82 -3.07 2.88
CA MET A 144 -4.46 -1.82 2.20
C MET A 144 -3.72 -2.07 0.89
N ILE A 145 -3.68 -1.05 0.03
CA ILE A 145 -3.04 -1.14 -1.28
C ILE A 145 -2.14 0.09 -1.50
N ASN A 146 -0.88 -0.16 -1.81
CA ASN A 146 0.02 0.81 -2.40
C ASN A 146 -0.04 0.67 -3.93
N LEU A 147 -0.50 1.71 -4.62
CA LEU A 147 -0.60 1.71 -6.06
C LEU A 147 0.65 2.33 -6.69
N ASP A 148 1.46 1.50 -7.37
CA ASP A 148 2.60 1.96 -8.16
C ASP A 148 2.17 2.41 -9.56
N LYS A 149 2.87 3.39 -10.13
CA LYS A 149 2.61 3.99 -11.46
C LYS A 149 1.24 4.66 -11.62
N ALA A 150 0.42 4.66 -10.56
CA ALA A 150 -0.93 5.21 -10.58
C ALA A 150 -0.95 6.75 -10.62
N ASP A 151 0.15 7.41 -10.26
CA ASP A 151 0.35 8.85 -10.38
C ASP A 151 0.22 9.39 -11.84
N ARG A 152 0.30 8.49 -12.82
CA ARG A 152 0.06 8.78 -14.25
C ARG A 152 -1.41 8.90 -14.60
N TYR A 153 -2.31 8.32 -13.78
CA TYR A 153 -3.74 8.14 -14.06
C TYR A 153 -4.61 8.58 -12.88
N PHE A 154 -4.21 9.63 -12.16
CA PHE A 154 -4.88 10.02 -10.90
C PHE A 154 -6.40 10.22 -11.06
N ASP A 155 -6.85 10.93 -12.09
CA ASP A 155 -8.28 11.21 -12.28
C ASP A 155 -9.09 9.91 -12.52
N GLU A 156 -8.57 9.00 -13.33
CA GLU A 156 -9.20 7.71 -13.62
C GLU A 156 -9.20 6.79 -12.39
N VAL A 157 -8.08 6.76 -11.65
CA VAL A 157 -7.97 6.01 -10.39
C VAL A 157 -9.01 6.51 -9.40
N PHE A 158 -9.11 7.83 -9.19
CA PHE A 158 -10.09 8.39 -8.27
C PHE A 158 -11.53 8.11 -8.66
N ALA A 159 -11.87 8.10 -9.95
CA ALA A 159 -13.19 7.70 -10.41
C ALA A 159 -13.53 6.25 -10.01
N LEU A 160 -12.53 5.34 -10.06
CA LEU A 160 -12.71 3.96 -9.59
C LEU A 160 -12.82 3.88 -8.06
N LEU A 161 -12.00 4.63 -7.31
CA LEU A 161 -12.08 4.67 -5.85
C LEU A 161 -13.45 5.16 -5.37
N ASP A 162 -14.02 6.16 -6.02
CA ASP A 162 -15.37 6.66 -5.73
C ASP A 162 -16.43 5.60 -6.06
N LYS A 163 -16.32 4.96 -7.22
CA LYS A 163 -17.24 3.91 -7.66
C LYS A 163 -17.26 2.70 -6.72
N THR A 164 -16.09 2.28 -6.24
CA THR A 164 -15.93 1.08 -5.39
C THR A 164 -16.05 1.38 -3.90
N GLY A 165 -15.93 2.65 -3.50
CA GLY A 165 -15.88 3.07 -2.10
C GLY A 165 -14.63 2.55 -1.38
N THR A 166 -13.46 2.61 -2.03
CA THR A 166 -12.19 2.05 -1.54
C THR A 166 -11.08 3.09 -1.33
N GLY A 167 -11.39 4.38 -1.38
CA GLY A 167 -10.40 5.45 -1.23
C GLY A 167 -9.61 5.39 0.08
N ASN A 168 -10.22 4.90 1.16
CA ASN A 168 -9.57 4.72 2.46
C ASN A 168 -8.51 3.61 2.50
N LEU A 169 -8.45 2.73 1.50
CA LEU A 169 -7.48 1.63 1.44
C LEU A 169 -6.16 2.04 0.78
N ILE A 170 -6.11 3.22 0.13
CA ILE A 170 -5.09 3.51 -0.86
C ILE A 170 -3.95 4.36 -0.28
N VAL A 171 -2.74 3.90 -0.56
CA VAL A 171 -1.50 4.66 -0.50
C VAL A 171 -1.03 4.91 -1.93
N MET A 172 -0.96 6.18 -2.33
CA MET A 172 -0.37 6.61 -3.60
C MET A 172 1.08 6.99 -3.36
N LYS A 173 1.97 6.71 -4.33
CA LYS A 173 3.38 7.05 -4.21
C LYS A 173 3.93 7.77 -5.43
N GLY A 174 5.06 8.43 -5.27
CA GLY A 174 5.78 9.07 -6.38
C GLY A 174 7.08 9.73 -5.93
N GLY A 175 7.97 9.95 -6.90
CA GLY A 175 9.29 10.55 -6.69
C GLY A 175 9.38 12.04 -7.05
N GLN A 176 8.25 12.73 -7.28
CA GLN A 176 8.25 14.15 -7.61
C GLN A 176 8.58 15.00 -6.37
N PRO A 177 9.21 16.18 -6.50
CA PRO A 177 9.38 17.13 -5.40
C PRO A 177 8.06 17.57 -4.76
N ALA A 178 8.07 17.92 -3.48
CA ALA A 178 6.89 18.29 -2.69
C ALA A 178 6.02 19.36 -3.35
N GLU A 179 6.63 20.41 -3.91
CA GLU A 179 5.93 21.48 -4.64
C GLU A 179 5.14 20.94 -5.85
N GLN A 180 5.75 20.06 -6.65
CA GLN A 180 5.08 19.45 -7.81
C GLN A 180 3.95 18.51 -7.41
N VAL A 181 4.12 17.76 -6.32
CA VAL A 181 3.06 16.91 -5.77
C VAL A 181 1.86 17.76 -5.36
N LYS A 182 2.11 18.88 -4.67
CA LYS A 182 1.07 19.80 -4.23
C LYS A 182 0.34 20.47 -5.40
N GLU A 183 1.08 20.89 -6.42
CA GLU A 183 0.50 21.48 -7.61
C GLU A 183 -0.34 20.48 -8.40
N LYS A 184 0.20 19.30 -8.68
CA LYS A 184 -0.44 18.28 -9.53
C LYS A 184 -1.58 17.55 -8.84
N PHE A 185 -1.38 17.18 -7.57
CA PHE A 185 -2.22 16.22 -6.87
C PHE A 185 -2.94 16.81 -5.65
N GLY A 186 -2.78 18.12 -5.38
CA GLY A 186 -3.30 18.77 -4.18
C GLY A 186 -4.80 18.50 -3.92
N LYS A 187 -5.62 18.47 -4.97
CA LYS A 187 -7.08 18.16 -4.85
C LYS A 187 -7.41 16.75 -4.37
N TYR A 188 -6.42 15.85 -4.33
CA TYR A 188 -6.61 14.46 -3.92
C TYR A 188 -5.98 14.12 -2.56
N LEU A 189 -5.06 14.99 -2.07
CA LEU A 189 -4.25 14.69 -0.89
C LEU A 189 -5.06 14.56 0.42
N ASP A 190 -6.25 15.14 0.47
CA ASP A 190 -7.19 14.98 1.61
C ASP A 190 -7.95 13.64 1.58
N ARG A 191 -7.84 12.90 0.49
CA ARG A 191 -8.66 11.71 0.22
C ARG A 191 -7.89 10.39 0.27
N VAL A 192 -6.59 10.44 0.01
CA VAL A 192 -5.68 9.28 0.02
C VAL A 192 -4.42 9.62 0.79
N ILE A 193 -3.72 8.59 1.26
CA ILE A 193 -2.37 8.74 1.77
C ILE A 193 -1.43 8.88 0.57
N TYR A 194 -0.66 9.99 0.53
CA TYR A 194 0.43 10.15 -0.43
C TYR A 194 1.77 9.90 0.28
N MET A 195 2.58 9.01 -0.28
CA MET A 195 3.88 8.61 0.25
C MET A 195 4.99 9.01 -0.73
N PRO A 196 5.89 9.92 -0.35
CA PRO A 196 7.06 10.25 -1.15
C PRO A 196 8.04 9.08 -1.24
N VAL A 197 8.59 8.85 -2.43
CA VAL A 197 9.72 7.94 -2.66
C VAL A 197 10.99 8.78 -2.77
N VAL A 198 11.96 8.57 -1.88
CA VAL A 198 13.19 9.35 -1.82
C VAL A 198 14.43 8.45 -1.80
N THR A 199 15.35 8.67 -2.75
CA THR A 199 16.67 8.01 -2.72
C THR A 199 17.60 8.77 -1.79
N ILE A 200 18.06 8.12 -0.71
CA ILE A 200 18.79 8.75 0.40
C ILE A 200 20.29 8.40 0.42
N ASN A 201 20.97 8.51 -0.72
CA ASN A 201 22.40 8.20 -0.83
C ASN A 201 23.35 9.32 -0.39
N ASN A 202 22.85 10.55 -0.28
CA ASN A 202 23.66 11.75 -0.01
C ASN A 202 22.90 12.80 0.82
N ALA A 203 23.58 13.86 1.23
CA ALA A 203 23.00 14.92 2.06
C ALA A 203 21.93 15.78 1.36
N GLU A 204 21.88 15.81 0.02
CA GLU A 204 20.86 16.55 -0.73
C GLU A 204 19.47 15.96 -0.51
N SER A 205 19.39 14.65 -0.30
CA SER A 205 18.14 13.96 0.02
C SER A 205 17.53 14.42 1.35
N GLU A 206 18.35 14.86 2.32
CA GLU A 206 17.86 15.41 3.58
C GLU A 206 17.03 16.68 3.36
N GLN A 207 17.40 17.51 2.39
CA GLN A 207 16.66 18.73 2.01
C GLN A 207 15.31 18.38 1.37
N ALA A 208 15.28 17.36 0.50
CA ALA A 208 14.04 16.89 -0.11
C ALA A 208 13.06 16.36 0.95
N ILE A 209 13.54 15.57 1.92
CA ILE A 209 12.72 15.07 3.03
C ILE A 209 12.20 16.24 3.88
N GLN A 210 13.06 17.23 4.19
CA GLN A 210 12.64 18.39 4.97
C GLN A 210 11.55 19.20 4.25
N ALA A 211 11.66 19.39 2.92
CA ALA A 211 10.63 20.06 2.12
C ALA A 211 9.28 19.34 2.23
N PHE A 212 9.26 18.02 2.13
CA PHE A 212 8.03 17.24 2.35
C PHE A 212 7.46 17.40 3.76
N LEU A 213 8.30 17.37 4.78
CA LEU A 213 7.87 17.55 6.17
C LEU A 213 7.28 18.93 6.44
N ASP A 214 7.79 19.97 5.78
CA ASP A 214 7.31 21.34 5.95
C ASP A 214 6.00 21.58 5.16
N GLU A 215 5.87 21.02 3.96
CA GLU A 215 4.77 21.33 3.05
C GLU A 215 3.59 20.35 3.11
N LEU A 216 3.85 19.04 3.20
CA LEU A 216 2.83 18.00 3.06
C LEU A 216 2.68 17.11 4.29
N LYS A 217 3.70 17.05 5.17
CA LYS A 217 3.72 16.22 6.40
C LYS A 217 3.26 14.78 6.13
N PRO A 218 3.91 14.05 5.21
CA PRO A 218 3.49 12.70 4.88
C PRO A 218 3.61 11.77 6.09
N VAL A 219 2.68 10.84 6.22
CA VAL A 219 2.66 9.87 7.33
C VAL A 219 3.73 8.78 7.19
N ALA A 220 4.27 8.59 5.98
CA ALA A 220 5.35 7.66 5.70
C ALA A 220 6.21 8.16 4.54
N PHE A 221 7.46 7.71 4.50
CA PHE A 221 8.40 7.85 3.38
C PHE A 221 8.88 6.49 2.92
N GLU A 222 8.84 6.22 1.63
CA GLU A 222 9.56 5.12 1.01
C GLU A 222 11.00 5.58 0.74
N LEU A 223 11.95 5.03 1.48
CA LEU A 223 13.36 5.38 1.41
C LEU A 223 14.13 4.29 0.68
N CYS A 224 14.88 4.68 -0.36
CA CYS A 224 15.75 3.79 -1.11
C CYS A 224 17.20 4.23 -0.92
N TYR A 225 18.12 3.29 -0.72
CA TYR A 225 19.55 3.57 -0.66
C TYR A 225 20.39 2.40 -1.17
N SER A 226 21.48 2.70 -1.86
CA SER A 226 22.38 1.70 -2.42
C SER A 226 23.80 1.79 -1.84
N ASN A 227 24.12 2.88 -1.14
CA ASN A 227 25.43 3.11 -0.54
C ASN A 227 25.42 2.74 0.95
N ALA A 228 26.04 1.60 1.29
CA ALA A 228 26.14 1.12 2.68
C ALA A 228 26.96 2.06 3.59
N GLU A 229 27.88 2.85 3.01
CA GLU A 229 28.71 3.81 3.76
C GLU A 229 28.00 5.15 4.02
N SER A 230 26.79 5.35 3.45
CA SER A 230 26.04 6.58 3.65
C SER A 230 25.55 6.71 5.11
N PRO A 231 25.80 7.84 5.78
CA PRO A 231 25.28 8.08 7.12
C PRO A 231 23.80 8.50 7.10
N VAL A 232 23.23 8.79 5.92
CA VAL A 232 21.88 9.35 5.79
C VAL A 232 20.79 8.39 6.27
N PRO A 233 20.80 7.08 5.92
CA PRO A 233 19.78 6.16 6.42
C PRO A 233 19.66 6.13 7.94
N ALA A 234 20.79 6.10 8.66
CA ALA A 234 20.78 6.12 10.12
C ALA A 234 20.26 7.45 10.70
N LYS A 235 20.52 8.59 10.03
CA LYS A 235 19.98 9.90 10.44
C LYS A 235 18.46 9.96 10.28
N MET A 236 17.89 9.31 9.25
CA MET A 236 16.44 9.32 8.99
C MET A 236 15.65 8.74 10.14
N LYS A 237 16.17 7.72 10.83
CA LYS A 237 15.54 7.18 12.04
C LYS A 237 15.28 8.28 13.11
N THR A 238 16.21 9.19 13.30
CA THR A 238 16.07 10.29 14.27
C THR A 238 15.21 11.42 13.71
N THR A 239 15.40 11.78 12.45
CA THR A 239 14.71 12.89 11.78
C THR A 239 13.21 12.65 11.66
N LEU A 240 12.81 11.41 11.37
CA LEU A 240 11.41 11.04 11.11
C LEU A 240 10.67 10.51 12.34
N LYS A 241 11.38 10.21 13.43
CA LYS A 241 10.78 9.64 14.65
C LYS A 241 9.59 10.46 15.16
N GLY A 242 8.43 9.80 15.30
CA GLY A 242 7.19 10.42 15.76
C GLY A 242 6.58 11.43 14.79
N ARG A 243 7.10 11.54 13.55
CA ARG A 243 6.61 12.46 12.50
C ARG A 243 6.11 11.72 11.27
N SER A 244 6.83 10.66 10.89
CA SER A 244 6.52 9.83 9.72
C SER A 244 7.10 8.44 9.91
N LEU A 245 6.41 7.40 9.46
CA LEU A 245 6.95 6.05 9.42
C LEU A 245 8.00 5.91 8.31
N ILE A 246 8.95 5.00 8.52
CA ILE A 246 9.98 4.68 7.54
C ILE A 246 9.62 3.38 6.83
N TRP A 247 9.56 3.44 5.50
CA TRP A 247 9.40 2.30 4.62
C TRP A 247 10.71 2.01 3.91
N TYR A 248 11.17 0.77 3.95
CA TYR A 248 12.25 0.26 3.12
C TYR A 248 11.78 -0.92 2.27
N ASN A 249 12.45 -1.11 1.12
CA ASN A 249 12.24 -2.23 0.22
C ASN A 249 13.38 -3.22 0.39
N THR A 250 13.08 -4.48 0.70
CA THR A 250 14.07 -5.56 0.82
C THR A 250 14.19 -6.41 -0.44
N LEU A 251 13.75 -5.90 -1.59
CA LEU A 251 13.57 -6.65 -2.83
C LEU A 251 14.90 -7.07 -3.47
N TRP A 252 15.83 -6.11 -3.64
CA TRP A 252 17.16 -6.34 -4.21
C TRP A 252 18.18 -5.32 -3.69
N ALA A 253 19.46 -5.67 -3.84
CA ALA A 253 20.58 -4.98 -3.19
C ALA A 253 20.64 -3.46 -3.42
N SER A 254 20.28 -2.96 -4.60
CA SER A 254 20.36 -1.52 -4.90
C SER A 254 19.29 -0.66 -4.22
N LEU A 255 18.26 -1.26 -3.63
CA LEU A 255 17.21 -0.55 -2.87
C LEU A 255 17.52 -0.46 -1.36
N CYS A 256 18.41 -1.33 -0.86
CA CYS A 256 18.64 -1.52 0.57
C CYS A 256 20.11 -1.81 0.93
N ALA A 257 21.06 -1.37 0.08
CA ALA A 257 22.50 -1.54 0.26
C ALA A 257 22.92 -2.98 0.62
N GLY A 258 22.26 -3.98 0.04
CA GLY A 258 22.59 -5.39 0.21
C GLY A 258 21.72 -6.14 1.23
N HIS A 259 20.89 -5.47 2.05
CA HIS A 259 20.02 -6.12 3.03
C HIS A 259 18.70 -6.61 2.39
N HIS A 260 18.79 -7.55 1.43
CA HIS A 260 17.66 -7.97 0.59
C HIS A 260 17.11 -9.37 0.95
N ASP A 261 15.95 -9.69 0.45
CA ASP A 261 15.15 -10.88 0.76
C ASP A 261 15.88 -12.22 0.53
N ASP A 262 16.77 -12.31 -0.47
CA ASP A 262 17.51 -13.56 -0.70
C ASP A 262 18.58 -13.78 0.37
N LEU A 263 19.16 -12.71 0.92
CA LEU A 263 20.05 -12.81 2.08
C LEU A 263 19.26 -13.13 3.37
N ALA A 264 18.03 -12.64 3.49
CA ALA A 264 17.16 -12.89 4.64
C ALA A 264 16.80 -14.38 4.81
N VAL A 265 16.92 -15.20 3.76
CA VAL A 265 16.73 -16.65 3.86
C VAL A 265 17.76 -17.29 4.80
N GLU A 266 18.97 -16.74 4.86
CA GLU A 266 20.08 -17.23 5.69
C GLU A 266 20.26 -16.38 6.96
N ASP A 267 20.04 -15.06 6.89
CA ASP A 267 20.27 -14.10 7.96
C ASP A 267 19.15 -13.06 8.05
N GLN A 268 18.07 -13.41 8.75
CA GLN A 268 16.92 -12.51 8.98
C GLN A 268 17.29 -11.34 9.90
N ASP A 269 18.14 -11.54 10.90
CA ASP A 269 18.54 -10.47 11.82
C ASP A 269 19.45 -9.45 11.14
N GLY A 270 20.39 -9.89 10.30
CA GLY A 270 21.26 -9.01 9.52
C GLY A 270 20.56 -8.31 8.36
N THR A 271 19.34 -8.73 8.00
CA THR A 271 18.51 -8.12 6.96
C THR A 271 17.31 -7.38 7.55
N TYR A 272 16.20 -8.07 7.82
CA TYR A 272 14.98 -7.48 8.37
C TYR A 272 15.23 -6.82 9.74
N GLY A 273 15.98 -7.50 10.63
CA GLY A 273 16.35 -6.99 11.94
C GLY A 273 17.15 -5.69 11.83
N TYR A 274 18.14 -5.63 10.95
CA TYR A 274 18.92 -4.43 10.70
C TYR A 274 18.06 -3.24 10.25
N MET A 275 17.13 -3.45 9.30
CA MET A 275 16.21 -2.42 8.84
C MET A 275 15.35 -1.88 9.98
N ILE A 276 14.83 -2.78 10.84
CA ILE A 276 13.92 -2.43 11.93
C ILE A 276 14.68 -1.75 13.08
N ASP A 277 15.73 -2.38 13.56
CA ASP A 277 16.39 -2.00 14.81
C ASP A 277 17.40 -0.86 14.59
N THR A 278 18.16 -0.91 13.49
CA THR A 278 19.19 0.08 13.19
C THR A 278 18.61 1.26 12.42
N LEU A 279 17.84 1.01 11.36
CA LEU A 279 17.33 2.06 10.47
C LEU A 279 15.93 2.56 10.84
N GLY A 280 15.23 1.88 11.76
CA GLY A 280 13.93 2.32 12.27
C GLY A 280 12.76 2.04 11.34
N ALA A 281 12.88 1.06 10.44
CA ALA A 281 11.77 0.66 9.58
C ALA A 281 10.54 0.26 10.39
N ARG A 282 9.38 0.71 9.94
CA ARG A 282 8.07 0.29 10.43
C ARG A 282 7.15 -0.15 9.30
N ILE A 283 7.62 -0.03 8.06
CA ILE A 283 6.98 -0.59 6.88
C ILE A 283 8.09 -1.28 6.08
N LEU A 284 7.91 -2.54 5.73
CA LEU A 284 8.86 -3.32 4.93
C LEU A 284 8.15 -3.95 3.74
N GLN A 285 8.65 -3.66 2.53
CA GLN A 285 8.18 -4.29 1.30
C GLN A 285 9.13 -5.43 0.92
N THR A 286 8.54 -6.60 0.65
CA THR A 286 9.27 -7.86 0.47
C THR A 286 8.70 -8.69 -0.68
N ASP A 287 9.57 -9.48 -1.32
CA ASP A 287 9.24 -10.58 -2.23
C ASP A 287 9.00 -11.92 -1.50
N ARG A 288 9.16 -11.93 -0.16
CA ARG A 288 9.02 -13.13 0.69
C ARG A 288 8.10 -12.85 1.90
N PRO A 289 6.83 -12.48 1.65
CA PRO A 289 5.94 -12.01 2.73
C PRO A 289 5.75 -13.05 3.84
N GLN A 290 5.67 -14.34 3.52
CA GLN A 290 5.53 -15.38 4.53
C GLN A 290 6.75 -15.43 5.45
N LEU A 291 7.97 -15.41 4.89
CA LEU A 291 9.22 -15.43 5.68
C LEU A 291 9.30 -14.20 6.60
N MET A 292 8.94 -13.02 6.09
CA MET A 292 8.95 -11.79 6.88
C MET A 292 7.91 -11.84 8.00
N LEU A 293 6.69 -12.29 7.73
CA LEU A 293 5.64 -12.44 8.75
C LEU A 293 6.05 -13.40 9.87
N GLU A 294 6.63 -14.56 9.52
CA GLU A 294 7.14 -15.52 10.50
C GLU A 294 8.23 -14.89 11.39
N TYR A 295 9.17 -14.17 10.81
CA TYR A 295 10.20 -13.45 11.55
C TYR A 295 9.62 -12.39 12.49
N LEU A 296 8.72 -11.55 12.01
CA LEU A 296 8.12 -10.49 12.81
C LEU A 296 7.24 -11.02 13.94
N ARG A 297 6.48 -12.11 13.70
CA ARG A 297 5.67 -12.79 14.72
C ARG A 297 6.56 -13.36 15.82
N SER A 298 7.70 -13.97 15.46
CA SER A 298 8.66 -14.49 16.44
C SER A 298 9.20 -13.39 17.38
N ARG A 299 9.28 -12.17 16.87
CA ARG A 299 9.73 -10.96 17.59
C ARG A 299 8.60 -10.17 18.25
N LYS A 300 7.34 -10.58 18.12
CA LYS A 300 6.14 -9.86 18.56
C LYS A 300 6.01 -8.46 17.97
N LEU A 301 6.46 -8.30 16.73
CA LEU A 301 6.35 -7.07 15.94
C LEU A 301 5.23 -7.13 14.89
N HIS A 302 4.50 -8.25 14.82
CA HIS A 302 3.31 -8.47 14.00
C HIS A 302 2.36 -9.45 14.69
N GLU A 303 1.02 -9.39 14.35
CA GLU A 303 -0.03 -10.29 14.86
C GLU A 303 0.14 -11.74 14.39
#